data_0b5c22300611ede9271cef62be995411
#
_entry.id   0b5c22300611ede9271cef62be995411
#
_cell.length_a   1.000
_cell.length_b   1.000
_cell.length_c   1.000
_cell.angle_alpha   90.00
_cell.angle_beta   90.00
_cell.angle_gamma   90.00
#
_symmetry.space_group_name_H-M   'P 1'
#
loop_
_entity.id
_entity.type
_entity.pdbx_description
1 polymer ?
#
loop_
_entity_poly.entity_id
_entity_poly.type
_entity_poly.pdbx_seq_one_letter_code
_entity_poly.pdbx_strand_id
1 'polypeptide(L)'
;MSERVVHRDETAEWVFGPHEASELHIRQEAGSSVRLFLIAEGEVHEKVNWLIEQAGEQCRCEIYALARLHGEADWTLSIRILHQADHGQSLQVVKSVLSDRAHFAFAGSVSIEKGVKEIEAQQTNRNLLLSDDASVRTQPQLIIHADDVKASHGATTGQLDEQALFYMQQRGLSRETAKQMLVEAFCDEILSLLPEQ
;
A
#
# COMPACT_ATOMS: atom_id res chain seq x y z
N MET A 1 -18.98 -8.27 -0.53
CA MET A 1 -17.94 -8.08 -1.55
C MET A 1 -18.47 -7.08 -2.55
N SER A 2 -17.88 -5.90 -2.65
CA SER A 2 -18.25 -4.92 -3.68
C SER A 2 -17.43 -5.21 -4.94
N GLU A 3 -18.13 -5.55 -6.02
CA GLU A 3 -17.51 -5.75 -7.33
C GLU A 3 -17.63 -4.47 -8.15
N ARG A 4 -16.52 -4.05 -8.79
CA ARG A 4 -16.45 -2.89 -9.69
C ARG A 4 -15.77 -3.30 -10.98
N VAL A 5 -16.27 -2.81 -12.08
CA VAL A 5 -15.63 -2.95 -13.40
C VAL A 5 -15.11 -1.58 -13.81
N VAL A 6 -13.84 -1.51 -14.21
CA VAL A 6 -13.28 -0.33 -14.88
C VAL A 6 -13.24 -0.66 -16.36
N HIS A 7 -14.09 0.01 -17.11
CA HIS A 7 -14.31 -0.31 -18.52
C HIS A 7 -13.13 0.09 -19.41
N ARG A 8 -13.16 -0.36 -20.64
CA ARG A 8 -12.13 -0.08 -21.62
C ARG A 8 -11.80 1.41 -21.70
N ASP A 9 -10.49 1.72 -21.61
CA ASP A 9 -9.93 3.08 -21.69
C ASP A 9 -10.45 4.04 -20.59
N GLU A 10 -11.15 3.53 -19.56
CA GLU A 10 -11.63 4.29 -18.42
C GLU A 10 -10.51 4.54 -17.41
N THR A 11 -10.54 5.72 -16.78
CA THR A 11 -9.71 6.03 -15.63
C THR A 11 -10.60 6.24 -14.41
N ALA A 12 -10.32 5.51 -13.33
CA ALA A 12 -11.04 5.61 -12.07
C ALA A 12 -10.07 5.88 -10.91
N GLU A 13 -10.51 6.71 -9.96
CA GLU A 13 -9.77 7.00 -8.74
C GLU A 13 -10.72 6.93 -7.54
N TRP A 14 -10.32 6.19 -6.49
CA TRP A 14 -11.13 6.04 -5.28
C TRP A 14 -10.28 6.15 -4.01
N VAL A 15 -10.83 6.84 -3.03
CA VAL A 15 -10.27 6.94 -1.67
C VAL A 15 -11.22 6.23 -0.72
N PHE A 16 -10.65 5.35 0.11
CA PHE A 16 -11.40 4.55 1.08
C PHE A 16 -10.84 4.76 2.49
N GLY A 17 -11.74 4.85 3.45
CA GLY A 17 -11.44 4.60 4.85
C GLY A 17 -11.41 3.11 5.18
N PRO A 18 -10.94 2.71 6.37
CA PRO A 18 -10.75 1.30 6.73
C PRO A 18 -12.05 0.48 6.75
N HIS A 19 -13.20 1.12 6.97
CA HIS A 19 -14.52 0.46 7.08
C HIS A 19 -15.29 0.45 5.76
N GLU A 20 -14.86 1.20 4.74
CA GLU A 20 -15.67 1.44 3.54
C GLU A 20 -15.50 0.38 2.46
N ALA A 21 -14.36 -0.30 2.46
CA ALA A 21 -14.04 -1.31 1.44
C ALA A 21 -13.30 -2.50 2.04
N SER A 22 -13.88 -3.15 3.05
CA SER A 22 -13.29 -4.35 3.66
C SER A 22 -13.14 -5.50 2.66
N GLU A 23 -14.06 -5.62 1.71
CA GLU A 23 -14.00 -6.59 0.61
C GLU A 23 -14.21 -5.84 -0.72
N LEU A 24 -13.17 -5.75 -1.54
CA LEU A 24 -13.20 -5.07 -2.85
C LEU A 24 -12.68 -6.01 -3.93
N HIS A 25 -13.44 -6.14 -5.02
CA HIS A 25 -13.02 -6.81 -6.24
C HIS A 25 -13.13 -5.82 -7.40
N ILE A 26 -12.02 -5.59 -8.10
CA ILE A 26 -11.96 -4.74 -9.28
C ILE A 26 -11.52 -5.58 -10.46
N ARG A 27 -12.29 -5.51 -11.56
CA ARG A 27 -11.94 -6.07 -12.85
C ARG A 27 -11.64 -4.94 -13.85
N GLN A 28 -10.45 -4.94 -14.40
CA GLN A 28 -9.99 -3.97 -15.38
C GLN A 28 -10.12 -4.52 -16.81
N GLU A 29 -10.80 -3.77 -17.68
CA GLU A 29 -10.81 -4.02 -19.13
C GLU A 29 -9.63 -3.32 -19.82
N ALA A 30 -9.38 -3.62 -21.08
CA ALA A 30 -8.23 -3.15 -21.83
C ALA A 30 -8.06 -1.62 -21.82
N GLY A 31 -6.84 -1.14 -21.63
CA GLY A 31 -6.49 0.28 -21.61
C GLY A 31 -6.93 1.03 -20.35
N SER A 32 -7.62 0.36 -19.42
CA SER A 32 -8.12 1.03 -18.21
C SER A 32 -7.04 1.32 -17.19
N SER A 33 -7.26 2.39 -16.42
CA SER A 33 -6.37 2.80 -15.33
C SER A 33 -7.15 2.96 -14.03
N VAL A 34 -6.61 2.45 -12.92
CA VAL A 34 -7.21 2.63 -11.60
C VAL A 34 -6.17 3.10 -10.59
N ARG A 35 -6.55 4.09 -9.77
CA ARG A 35 -5.77 4.53 -8.62
C ARG A 35 -6.62 4.40 -7.36
N LEU A 36 -6.07 3.71 -6.36
CA LEU A 36 -6.76 3.40 -5.11
C LEU A 36 -5.97 3.94 -3.93
N PHE A 37 -6.66 4.62 -3.04
CA PHE A 37 -6.12 5.05 -1.76
C PHE A 37 -6.88 4.38 -0.63
N LEU A 38 -6.15 3.89 0.37
CA LEU A 38 -6.71 3.33 1.60
C LEU A 38 -6.01 3.97 2.79
N ILE A 39 -6.74 4.79 3.52
CA ILE A 39 -6.21 5.53 4.67
C ILE A 39 -6.88 5.03 5.94
N ALA A 40 -6.09 4.50 6.86
CA ALA A 40 -6.53 4.02 8.15
C ALA A 40 -5.80 4.78 9.27
N GLU A 41 -6.55 5.42 10.14
CA GLU A 41 -6.01 6.18 11.27
C GLU A 41 -6.71 5.82 12.56
N GLY A 42 -5.94 5.76 13.66
CA GLY A 42 -6.45 5.53 14.99
C GLY A 42 -6.43 4.07 15.44
N GLU A 43 -7.35 3.73 16.31
CA GLU A 43 -7.51 2.37 16.85
C GLU A 43 -8.48 1.57 15.97
N VAL A 44 -7.93 0.96 14.91
CA VAL A 44 -8.68 0.22 13.88
C VAL A 44 -8.56 -1.28 14.14
N HIS A 45 -9.69 -2.01 14.07
CA HIS A 45 -9.76 -3.48 14.24
C HIS A 45 -10.50 -4.10 13.04
N GLU A 46 -9.85 -4.09 11.88
CA GLU A 46 -10.48 -4.50 10.62
C GLU A 46 -9.62 -5.45 9.81
N LYS A 47 -10.29 -6.18 8.93
CA LYS A 47 -9.64 -6.98 7.89
C LYS A 47 -10.11 -6.49 6.53
N VAL A 48 -9.15 -6.10 5.71
CA VAL A 48 -9.39 -5.60 4.34
C VAL A 48 -8.82 -6.59 3.35
N ASN A 49 -9.63 -7.01 2.38
CA ASN A 49 -9.25 -7.92 1.31
C ASN A 49 -9.58 -7.32 -0.05
N TRP A 50 -8.57 -7.00 -0.82
CA TRP A 50 -8.71 -6.44 -2.16
C TRP A 50 -8.18 -7.41 -3.22
N LEU A 51 -8.96 -7.60 -4.27
CA LEU A 51 -8.59 -8.33 -5.47
C LEU A 51 -8.71 -7.40 -6.67
N ILE A 52 -7.63 -7.25 -7.42
CA ILE A 52 -7.62 -6.49 -8.67
C ILE A 52 -7.23 -7.45 -9.80
N GLU A 53 -8.09 -7.59 -10.78
CA GLU A 53 -7.86 -8.41 -11.97
C GLU A 53 -7.62 -7.49 -13.17
N GLN A 54 -6.41 -7.51 -13.72
CA GLN A 54 -6.09 -6.89 -15.00
C GLN A 54 -6.40 -7.90 -16.12
N ALA A 55 -7.68 -7.95 -16.49
CA ALA A 55 -8.20 -8.91 -17.46
C ALA A 55 -8.01 -8.47 -18.91
N GLY A 56 -7.77 -7.17 -19.15
CA GLY A 56 -7.49 -6.61 -20.46
C GLY A 56 -6.03 -6.21 -20.61
N GLU A 57 -5.59 -6.01 -21.86
CA GLU A 57 -4.26 -5.52 -22.19
C GLU A 57 -4.07 -4.06 -21.76
N GLN A 58 -2.84 -3.63 -21.48
CA GLN A 58 -2.46 -2.25 -21.18
C GLN A 58 -3.17 -1.65 -19.94
N CYS A 59 -3.58 -2.48 -19.01
CA CYS A 59 -4.15 -2.02 -17.75
C CYS A 59 -3.08 -1.42 -16.84
N ARG A 60 -3.46 -0.37 -16.11
CA ARG A 60 -2.63 0.24 -15.06
C ARG A 60 -3.36 0.25 -13.71
N CYS A 61 -2.68 -0.19 -12.66
CA CYS A 61 -3.20 -0.18 -11.29
C CYS A 61 -2.18 0.43 -10.34
N GLU A 62 -2.57 1.46 -9.60
CA GLU A 62 -1.78 2.05 -8.52
C GLU A 62 -2.55 1.96 -7.20
N ILE A 63 -1.94 1.40 -6.17
CA ILE A 63 -2.52 1.27 -4.84
C ILE A 63 -1.61 1.91 -3.82
N TYR A 64 -2.15 2.85 -3.08
CA TYR A 64 -1.50 3.57 -1.99
C TYR A 64 -2.26 3.32 -0.70
N ALA A 65 -1.63 2.65 0.27
CA ALA A 65 -2.22 2.39 1.57
C ALA A 65 -1.37 2.98 2.69
N LEU A 66 -1.99 3.75 3.57
CA LEU A 66 -1.36 4.33 4.76
C LEU A 66 -2.12 3.91 6.02
N ALA A 67 -1.40 3.31 6.96
CA ALA A 67 -1.88 2.95 8.29
C ALA A 67 -1.17 3.81 9.34
N ARG A 68 -1.91 4.65 10.08
CA ARG A 68 -1.41 5.38 11.26
C ARG A 68 -2.15 4.87 12.49
N LEU A 69 -1.61 3.84 13.11
CA LEU A 69 -2.31 3.07 14.14
C LEU A 69 -1.70 3.28 15.52
N HIS A 70 -2.55 3.32 16.53
CA HIS A 70 -2.16 3.45 17.93
C HIS A 70 -3.08 2.63 18.85
N GLY A 71 -2.81 2.67 20.16
CA GLY A 71 -3.60 1.94 21.14
C GLY A 71 -3.42 0.43 20.99
N GLU A 72 -4.50 -0.29 20.89
CA GLU A 72 -4.54 -1.74 20.70
C GLU A 72 -5.04 -2.12 19.29
N ALA A 73 -4.86 -1.23 18.32
CA ALA A 73 -5.27 -1.49 16.94
C ALA A 73 -4.74 -2.83 16.42
N ASP A 74 -5.60 -3.59 15.74
CA ASP A 74 -5.24 -4.83 15.04
C ASP A 74 -5.83 -4.81 13.62
N TRP A 75 -5.01 -4.43 12.65
CA TRP A 75 -5.44 -4.25 11.28
C TRP A 75 -4.74 -5.20 10.34
N THR A 76 -5.53 -5.91 9.52
CA THR A 76 -5.01 -6.80 8.47
C THR A 76 -5.39 -6.27 7.10
N LEU A 77 -4.40 -6.11 6.23
CA LEU A 77 -4.57 -5.71 4.83
C LEU A 77 -4.05 -6.80 3.89
N SER A 78 -4.92 -7.33 3.06
CA SER A 78 -4.58 -8.27 1.99
C SER A 78 -4.89 -7.65 0.64
N ILE A 79 -3.88 -7.57 -0.24
CA ILE A 79 -4.03 -7.04 -1.60
C ILE A 79 -3.49 -8.07 -2.58
N ARG A 80 -4.31 -8.47 -3.55
CA ARG A 80 -3.91 -9.36 -4.64
C ARG A 80 -4.13 -8.68 -5.98
N ILE A 81 -3.10 -8.68 -6.82
CA ILE A 81 -3.18 -8.21 -8.21
C ILE A 81 -2.91 -9.39 -9.13
N LEU A 82 -3.80 -9.62 -10.09
CA LEU A 82 -3.68 -10.66 -11.11
C LEU A 82 -3.47 -10.01 -12.46
N HIS A 83 -2.32 -10.27 -13.10
CA HIS A 83 -2.05 -9.90 -14.48
C HIS A 83 -2.44 -11.06 -15.40
N GLN A 84 -3.49 -10.89 -16.19
CA GLN A 84 -4.06 -11.92 -17.07
C GLN A 84 -3.93 -11.58 -18.56
N ALA A 85 -3.39 -10.40 -18.88
CA ALA A 85 -3.20 -9.91 -20.24
C ALA A 85 -1.91 -9.10 -20.36
N ASP A 86 -1.44 -8.88 -21.59
CA ASP A 86 -0.16 -8.25 -21.90
C ASP A 86 -0.10 -6.76 -21.54
N HIS A 87 1.12 -6.23 -21.37
CA HIS A 87 1.43 -4.82 -21.15
C HIS A 87 0.82 -4.23 -19.87
N GLY A 88 0.54 -5.06 -18.87
CA GLY A 88 -0.02 -4.63 -17.58
C GLY A 88 1.00 -3.95 -16.67
N GLN A 89 0.58 -2.90 -15.97
CA GLN A 89 1.40 -2.20 -14.98
C GLN A 89 0.71 -2.21 -13.62
N SER A 90 1.47 -2.51 -12.56
CA SER A 90 0.96 -2.40 -11.21
C SER A 90 1.99 -1.84 -10.23
N LEU A 91 1.51 -0.96 -9.35
CA LEU A 91 2.27 -0.37 -8.26
C LEU A 91 1.49 -0.53 -6.96
N GLN A 92 2.11 -1.14 -5.94
CA GLN A 92 1.60 -1.15 -4.57
C GLN A 92 2.59 -0.42 -3.65
N VAL A 93 2.13 0.63 -3.00
CA VAL A 93 2.88 1.34 -1.96
C VAL A 93 2.09 1.27 -0.67
N VAL A 94 2.59 0.50 0.29
CA VAL A 94 1.96 0.34 1.59
C VAL A 94 2.88 0.86 2.68
N LYS A 95 2.41 1.80 3.48
CA LYS A 95 3.15 2.37 4.60
C LYS A 95 2.37 2.21 5.90
N SER A 96 3.09 1.94 6.98
CA SER A 96 2.50 1.96 8.31
C SER A 96 3.35 2.73 9.32
N VAL A 97 2.68 3.43 10.23
CA VAL A 97 3.25 4.04 11.44
C VAL A 97 2.49 3.48 12.62
N LEU A 98 3.18 2.79 13.51
CA LEU A 98 2.57 2.06 14.62
C LEU A 98 3.11 2.55 15.95
N SER A 99 2.22 2.84 16.90
CA SER A 99 2.57 3.19 18.27
C SER A 99 1.80 2.35 19.28
N ASP A 100 2.16 2.48 20.54
CA ASP A 100 1.60 1.73 21.67
C ASP A 100 1.71 0.22 21.46
N ARG A 101 0.59 -0.52 21.43
CA ARG A 101 0.52 -1.95 21.19
C ARG A 101 -0.15 -2.29 19.84
N ALA A 102 -0.18 -1.33 18.93
CA ALA A 102 -0.79 -1.52 17.64
C ALA A 102 -0.10 -2.65 16.84
N HIS A 103 -0.93 -3.46 16.19
CA HIS A 103 -0.50 -4.54 15.30
C HIS A 103 -1.00 -4.30 13.88
N PHE A 104 -0.11 -4.48 12.90
CA PHE A 104 -0.44 -4.41 11.49
C PHE A 104 0.05 -5.65 10.75
N ALA A 105 -0.84 -6.31 10.02
CA ALA A 105 -0.49 -7.43 9.15
C ALA A 105 -0.75 -7.05 7.67
N PHE A 106 0.28 -7.16 6.83
CA PHE A 106 0.17 -6.95 5.39
C PHE A 106 0.50 -8.22 4.62
N ALA A 107 -0.41 -8.64 3.75
CA ALA A 107 -0.20 -9.72 2.78
C ALA A 107 -0.45 -9.16 1.37
N GLY A 108 0.62 -8.93 0.63
CA GLY A 108 0.56 -8.42 -0.74
C GLY A 108 0.99 -9.49 -1.73
N SER A 109 0.20 -9.79 -2.77
CA SER A 109 0.61 -10.69 -3.83
C SER A 109 0.38 -10.09 -5.21
N VAL A 110 1.35 -10.29 -6.09
CA VAL A 110 1.22 -10.05 -7.53
C VAL A 110 1.38 -11.39 -8.22
N SER A 111 0.37 -11.78 -8.98
CA SER A 111 0.37 -13.00 -9.79
C SER A 111 0.36 -12.64 -11.27
N ILE A 112 1.27 -13.25 -12.04
CA ILE A 112 1.39 -13.05 -13.48
C ILE A 112 1.16 -14.38 -14.16
N GLU A 113 0.13 -14.47 -14.99
CA GLU A 113 -0.28 -15.71 -15.65
C GLU A 113 0.71 -16.14 -16.74
N LYS A 114 0.62 -17.40 -17.11
CA LYS A 114 1.49 -17.99 -18.12
C LYS A 114 1.20 -17.42 -19.50
N GLY A 115 2.28 -17.04 -20.20
CA GLY A 115 2.21 -16.55 -21.58
C GLY A 115 1.92 -15.05 -21.72
N VAL A 116 1.66 -14.38 -20.60
CA VAL A 116 1.53 -12.91 -20.55
C VAL A 116 2.91 -12.27 -20.72
N LYS A 117 2.98 -11.12 -21.39
CA LYS A 117 4.22 -10.43 -21.73
C LYS A 117 4.22 -8.97 -21.32
N GLU A 118 5.42 -8.42 -21.19
CA GLU A 118 5.67 -7.00 -20.95
C GLU A 118 4.93 -6.47 -19.70
N ILE A 119 5.01 -7.23 -18.60
CA ILE A 119 4.43 -6.81 -17.32
C ILE A 119 5.46 -6.04 -16.51
N GLU A 120 5.05 -4.90 -15.95
CA GLU A 120 5.81 -4.15 -14.96
C GLU A 120 5.05 -4.13 -13.63
N ALA A 121 5.62 -4.75 -12.59
CA ALA A 121 4.99 -4.85 -11.28
C ALA A 121 5.96 -4.45 -10.17
N GLN A 122 5.53 -3.52 -9.32
CA GLN A 122 6.31 -3.10 -8.16
C GLN A 122 5.47 -3.11 -6.90
N GLN A 123 6.02 -3.69 -5.83
CA GLN A 123 5.40 -3.71 -4.51
C GLN A 123 6.39 -3.22 -3.47
N THR A 124 5.98 -2.21 -2.69
CA THR A 124 6.79 -1.66 -1.60
C THR A 124 5.96 -1.63 -0.32
N ASN A 125 6.54 -2.16 0.77
CA ASN A 125 5.97 -2.03 2.09
C ASN A 125 7.01 -1.43 3.05
N ARG A 126 6.70 -0.31 3.68
CA ARG A 126 7.56 0.37 4.64
C ARG A 126 6.83 0.58 5.94
N ASN A 127 7.43 0.15 7.04
CA ASN A 127 6.80 0.18 8.36
C ASN A 127 7.70 0.91 9.35
N LEU A 128 7.11 1.83 10.10
CA LEU A 128 7.77 2.62 11.12
C LEU A 128 7.16 2.27 12.49
N LEU A 129 7.97 1.73 13.39
CA LEU A 129 7.57 1.40 14.75
C LEU A 129 8.02 2.53 15.68
N LEU A 130 7.08 3.11 16.41
CA LEU A 130 7.30 4.22 17.35
C LEU A 130 7.35 3.77 18.83
N SER A 131 7.02 2.50 19.09
CA SER A 131 7.07 1.88 20.42
C SER A 131 7.58 0.45 20.32
N ASP A 132 8.11 -0.08 21.43
CA ASP A 132 8.67 -1.45 21.49
C ASP A 132 7.57 -2.53 21.45
N ASP A 133 6.36 -2.20 21.90
CA ASP A 133 5.21 -3.11 21.91
C ASP A 133 4.42 -3.11 20.59
N ALA A 134 4.68 -2.15 19.70
CA ALA A 134 4.09 -2.15 18.36
C ALA A 134 4.72 -3.24 17.48
N SER A 135 3.92 -3.88 16.66
CA SER A 135 4.40 -4.97 15.83
C SER A 135 3.81 -4.97 14.42
N VAL A 136 4.61 -5.45 13.47
CA VAL A 136 4.19 -5.61 12.09
C VAL A 136 4.53 -7.01 11.58
N ARG A 137 3.62 -7.58 10.82
CA ARG A 137 3.85 -8.78 10.03
C ARG A 137 3.65 -8.46 8.56
N THR A 138 4.69 -8.63 7.74
CA THR A 138 4.61 -8.37 6.30
C THR A 138 4.97 -9.61 5.50
N GLN A 139 4.16 -9.89 4.45
CA GLN A 139 4.30 -11.06 3.59
C GLN A 139 4.08 -10.68 2.12
N PRO A 140 5.04 -10.01 1.48
CA PRO A 140 4.98 -9.75 0.05
C PRO A 140 5.29 -11.03 -0.75
N GLN A 141 4.55 -11.24 -1.86
CA GLN A 141 4.71 -12.41 -2.73
C GLN A 141 4.65 -12.00 -4.20
N LEU A 142 5.56 -12.57 -5.01
CA LEU A 142 5.52 -12.53 -6.46
C LEU A 142 5.34 -13.96 -6.99
N ILE A 143 4.26 -14.20 -7.73
CA ILE A 143 3.92 -15.50 -8.31
C ILE A 143 3.97 -15.33 -9.83
N ILE A 144 5.14 -15.67 -10.41
CA ILE A 144 5.44 -15.35 -11.80
C ILE A 144 5.47 -16.63 -12.62
N HIS A 145 4.58 -16.75 -13.61
CA HIS A 145 4.51 -17.85 -14.55
C HIS A 145 4.85 -17.43 -15.99
N ALA A 146 5.37 -16.21 -16.18
CA ALA A 146 5.71 -15.60 -17.46
C ALA A 146 7.20 -15.23 -17.50
N ASP A 147 7.78 -15.15 -18.71
CA ASP A 147 9.22 -14.92 -18.91
C ASP A 147 9.55 -13.43 -19.14
N ASP A 148 8.67 -12.67 -19.80
CA ASP A 148 8.87 -11.27 -20.17
C ASP A 148 8.22 -10.33 -19.15
N VAL A 149 8.87 -10.19 -17.99
CA VAL A 149 8.35 -9.40 -16.88
C VAL A 149 9.44 -8.63 -16.14
N LYS A 150 9.12 -7.45 -15.65
CA LYS A 150 9.88 -6.67 -14.68
C LYS A 150 9.09 -6.60 -13.38
N ALA A 151 9.41 -7.45 -12.43
CA ALA A 151 8.71 -7.50 -11.16
C ALA A 151 9.68 -7.37 -9.98
N SER A 152 9.31 -6.55 -9.01
CA SER A 152 10.09 -6.36 -7.79
C SER A 152 9.20 -6.18 -6.57
N HIS A 153 9.69 -6.64 -5.43
CA HIS A 153 9.09 -6.31 -4.15
C HIS A 153 10.16 -5.93 -3.12
N GLY A 154 9.76 -5.13 -2.13
CA GLY A 154 10.59 -4.77 -1.01
C GLY A 154 9.75 -4.52 0.25
N ALA A 155 10.25 -4.99 1.39
CA ALA A 155 9.65 -4.70 2.68
C ALA A 155 10.74 -4.22 3.66
N THR A 156 10.44 -3.16 4.39
CA THR A 156 11.30 -2.65 5.46
C THR A 156 10.49 -2.39 6.71
N THR A 157 11.10 -2.66 7.86
CA THR A 157 10.56 -2.31 9.16
C THR A 157 11.69 -1.72 9.99
N GLY A 158 11.45 -0.58 10.61
CA GLY A 158 12.44 0.12 11.42
C GLY A 158 11.83 1.10 12.38
N GLN A 159 12.70 1.77 13.10
CA GLN A 159 12.38 2.89 13.99
C GLN A 159 12.82 4.20 13.33
N LEU A 160 12.49 5.33 13.96
CA LEU A 160 12.99 6.62 13.53
C LEU A 160 14.52 6.66 13.55
N ASP A 161 15.10 7.32 12.57
CA ASP A 161 16.54 7.52 12.48
C ASP A 161 17.00 8.47 13.61
N GLU A 162 17.72 7.94 14.57
CA GLU A 162 18.28 8.70 15.70
C GLU A 162 19.28 9.77 15.25
N GLN A 163 19.98 9.58 14.14
CA GLN A 163 20.88 10.60 13.59
C GLN A 163 20.09 11.78 13.04
N ALA A 164 18.99 11.51 12.35
CA ALA A 164 18.09 12.56 11.87
C ALA A 164 17.47 13.33 13.04
N LEU A 165 16.98 12.62 14.06
CA LEU A 165 16.46 13.24 15.28
C LEU A 165 17.51 14.13 15.96
N PHE A 166 18.72 13.61 16.14
CA PHE A 166 19.82 14.36 16.75
C PHE A 166 20.15 15.61 15.92
N TYR A 167 20.24 15.49 14.61
CA TYR A 167 20.49 16.62 13.72
C TYR A 167 19.45 17.74 13.86
N MET A 168 18.17 17.37 13.94
CA MET A 168 17.06 18.32 14.09
C MET A 168 17.11 19.00 15.48
N GLN A 169 17.46 18.27 16.53
CA GLN A 169 17.64 18.83 17.87
C GLN A 169 18.81 19.84 17.92
N GLN A 170 19.90 19.60 17.21
CA GLN A 170 21.02 20.57 17.08
C GLN A 170 20.58 21.87 16.39
N ARG A 171 19.49 21.87 15.65
CA ARG A 171 18.87 23.04 15.02
C ARG A 171 17.81 23.72 15.90
N GLY A 172 17.67 23.30 17.14
CA GLY A 172 16.78 23.91 18.15
C GLY A 172 15.37 23.32 18.22
N LEU A 173 15.10 22.22 17.50
CA LEU A 173 13.81 21.51 17.63
C LEU A 173 13.78 20.63 18.88
N SER A 174 12.64 20.56 19.56
CA SER A 174 12.45 19.55 20.60
C SER A 174 12.46 18.15 19.99
N ARG A 175 12.83 17.13 20.78
CA ARG A 175 12.79 15.73 20.31
C ARG A 175 11.39 15.34 19.81
N GLU A 176 10.36 15.80 20.50
CA GLU A 176 8.98 15.50 20.16
C GLU A 176 8.58 16.14 18.82
N THR A 177 8.92 17.42 18.62
CA THR A 177 8.68 18.10 17.32
C THR A 177 9.44 17.44 16.19
N ALA A 178 10.70 17.07 16.42
CA ALA A 178 11.52 16.39 15.41
C ALA A 178 10.92 15.02 15.04
N LYS A 179 10.47 14.25 16.03
CA LYS A 179 9.78 12.96 15.84
C LYS A 179 8.52 13.14 15.00
N GLN A 180 7.67 14.10 15.36
CA GLN A 180 6.44 14.39 14.63
C GLN A 180 6.73 14.76 13.16
N MET A 181 7.69 15.65 12.91
CA MET A 181 8.06 16.04 11.55
C MET A 181 8.56 14.87 10.69
N LEU A 182 9.34 13.96 11.26
CA LEU A 182 9.82 12.77 10.54
C LEU A 182 8.68 11.80 10.22
N VAL A 183 7.73 11.64 11.14
CA VAL A 183 6.52 10.82 10.91
C VAL A 183 5.64 11.44 9.83
N GLU A 184 5.42 12.76 9.88
CA GLU A 184 4.66 13.48 8.86
C GLU A 184 5.31 13.35 7.49
N ALA A 185 6.61 13.58 7.38
CA ALA A 185 7.35 13.42 6.13
C ALA A 185 7.27 11.98 5.58
N PHE A 186 7.29 10.97 6.47
CA PHE A 186 7.09 9.58 6.08
C PHE A 186 5.69 9.33 5.51
N CYS A 187 4.65 9.90 6.10
CA CYS A 187 3.27 9.75 5.64
C CYS A 187 2.99 10.55 4.37
N ASP A 188 3.61 11.72 4.22
CA ASP A 188 3.36 12.68 3.15
C ASP A 188 3.68 12.12 1.76
N GLU A 189 4.54 11.13 1.64
CA GLU A 189 4.78 10.40 0.39
C GLU A 189 3.49 9.77 -0.20
N ILE A 190 2.49 9.46 0.63
CA ILE A 190 1.17 8.99 0.20
C ILE A 190 0.14 10.12 0.27
N LEU A 191 0.13 10.90 1.35
CA LEU A 191 -0.89 11.91 1.57
C LEU A 191 -0.87 13.02 0.51
N SER A 192 0.32 13.39 0.01
CA SER A 192 0.46 14.37 -1.06
C SER A 192 -0.05 13.91 -2.44
N LEU A 193 -0.33 12.61 -2.59
CA LEU A 193 -0.88 12.03 -3.82
C LEU A 193 -2.41 11.94 -3.81
N LEU A 194 -3.05 12.21 -2.66
CA LEU A 194 -4.51 12.19 -2.56
C LEU A 194 -5.13 13.24 -3.50
N PRO A 195 -6.25 12.92 -4.16
CA PRO A 195 -6.96 13.89 -4.98
C PRO A 195 -7.43 15.10 -4.15
N GLU A 196 -7.40 16.27 -4.75
CA GLU A 196 -7.99 17.47 -4.15
C GLU A 196 -9.50 17.24 -3.94
N GLN A 197 -9.98 17.55 -2.74
CA GLN A 197 -11.39 17.41 -2.37
C GLN A 197 -12.23 18.57 -2.89
#